data_cbddf4fce7af5628d5ea85107f1a848e
#
_entry.id   cbddf4fce7af5628d5ea85107f1a848e
#
_cell.length_a   1.000
_cell.length_b   1.000
_cell.length_c   1.000
_cell.angle_alpha   90.00
_cell.angle_beta   90.00
_cell.angle_gamma   90.00
#
_symmetry.space_group_name_H-M   'P 1'
#
loop_
_entity.id
_entity.type
_entity.pdbx_description
1 polymer ?
#
loop_
_entity_poly.entity_id
_entity_poly.type
_entity_poly.pdbx_seq_one_letter_code
_entity_poly.pdbx_strand_id
1 'polypeptide(L)'
;NPYGLPPHSLAIIVDGGKDEEVARAIYMKVNPGVLLHAAGTKVEKTVWSEKYPNSYDVITFSRPIAVPITLKVKVADPSKTCPNATDLQEAIRTAVVQYYEGELLPDGIGFMTTGFDIGQSVPYSRLFTPVNKVIGLYAGSYVSEMTVNGGTTTVAIGFNQVSQFLRSNITVEIV
;
A
#
# COMPACT_ATOMS: atom_id res chain seq x y z
N ASN A 1 -15.43 10.55 19.06
CA ASN A 1 -14.59 9.57 18.38
C ASN A 1 -14.37 10.04 16.92
N PRO A 2 -13.13 10.40 16.53
CA PRO A 2 -12.85 10.94 15.20
C PRO A 2 -13.07 9.92 14.06
N TYR A 3 -13.21 8.65 14.40
CA TYR A 3 -13.39 7.56 13.42
C TYR A 3 -14.83 7.09 13.27
N GLY A 4 -15.80 7.72 13.98
CA GLY A 4 -17.21 7.35 13.91
C GLY A 4 -17.56 5.98 14.51
N LEU A 5 -16.65 5.34 15.25
CA LEU A 5 -16.90 4.04 15.84
C LEU A 5 -17.81 4.17 17.08
N PRO A 6 -18.75 3.22 17.30
CA PRO A 6 -19.55 3.19 18.53
C PRO A 6 -18.68 3.08 19.79
N PRO A 7 -19.15 3.57 20.94
CA PRO A 7 -18.48 3.33 22.22
C PRO A 7 -18.28 1.84 22.48
N HIS A 8 -17.18 1.47 23.13
CA HIS A 8 -16.84 0.08 23.50
C HIS A 8 -16.77 -0.89 22.32
N SER A 9 -16.52 -0.39 21.09
CA SER A 9 -16.33 -1.20 19.91
C SER A 9 -14.86 -1.23 19.47
N LEU A 10 -14.50 -2.30 18.77
CA LEU A 10 -13.20 -2.49 18.14
C LEU A 10 -13.38 -2.66 16.63
N ALA A 11 -12.67 -1.89 15.83
CA ALA A 11 -12.57 -2.11 14.40
C ALA A 11 -11.24 -2.78 14.06
N ILE A 12 -11.31 -3.90 13.37
CA ILE A 12 -10.14 -4.64 12.90
C ILE A 12 -10.10 -4.54 11.39
N ILE A 13 -9.00 -4.03 10.85
CA ILE A 13 -8.79 -3.88 9.42
C ILE A 13 -7.59 -4.72 9.04
N VAL A 14 -7.76 -5.62 8.08
CA VAL A 14 -6.74 -6.59 7.69
C VAL A 14 -6.56 -6.57 6.19
N ASP A 15 -5.34 -6.36 5.73
CA ASP A 15 -4.96 -6.52 4.34
C ASP A 15 -4.35 -7.91 4.11
N GLY A 16 -4.77 -8.58 3.03
CA GLY A 16 -4.32 -9.94 2.71
C GLY A 16 -4.90 -11.04 3.62
N GLY A 17 -4.45 -12.28 3.38
CA GLY A 17 -4.92 -13.49 4.05
C GLY A 17 -6.33 -13.92 3.64
N LYS A 18 -6.69 -15.20 3.88
CA LYS A 18 -8.02 -15.72 3.62
C LYS A 18 -8.99 -15.30 4.72
N ASP A 19 -10.21 -14.95 4.36
CA ASP A 19 -11.21 -14.42 5.30
C ASP A 19 -11.48 -15.38 6.47
N GLU A 20 -11.53 -16.68 6.22
CA GLU A 20 -11.76 -17.71 7.23
C GLU A 20 -10.61 -17.80 8.24
N GLU A 21 -9.37 -17.73 7.75
CA GLU A 21 -8.16 -17.77 8.59
C GLU A 21 -8.05 -16.50 9.44
N VAL A 22 -8.33 -15.34 8.83
CA VAL A 22 -8.37 -14.05 9.53
C VAL A 22 -9.44 -14.04 10.61
N ALA A 23 -10.67 -14.46 10.28
CA ALA A 23 -11.76 -14.52 11.25
C ALA A 23 -11.43 -15.45 12.42
N ARG A 24 -10.85 -16.62 12.16
CA ARG A 24 -10.40 -17.56 13.20
C ARG A 24 -9.30 -16.94 14.09
N ALA A 25 -8.34 -16.27 13.50
CA ALA A 25 -7.28 -15.60 14.25
C ALA A 25 -7.83 -14.49 15.18
N ILE A 26 -8.81 -13.73 14.67
CA ILE A 26 -9.52 -12.71 15.46
C ILE A 26 -10.28 -13.37 16.61
N TYR A 27 -11.07 -14.41 16.33
CA TYR A 27 -11.83 -15.15 17.36
C TYR A 27 -10.95 -15.62 18.50
N MET A 28 -9.74 -16.12 18.21
CA MET A 28 -8.79 -16.61 19.21
C MET A 28 -8.13 -15.51 20.05
N LYS A 29 -8.21 -14.24 19.61
CA LYS A 29 -7.48 -13.12 20.24
C LYS A 29 -8.40 -12.05 20.85
N VAL A 30 -9.61 -11.91 20.37
CA VAL A 30 -10.56 -10.92 20.86
C VAL A 30 -11.17 -11.38 22.18
N ASN A 31 -11.23 -10.47 23.14
CA ASN A 31 -11.88 -10.75 24.42
C ASN A 31 -13.39 -10.95 24.23
N PRO A 32 -14.01 -11.91 24.95
CA PRO A 32 -15.46 -12.09 24.93
C PRO A 32 -16.20 -10.81 25.28
N GLY A 33 -17.28 -10.52 24.55
CA GLY A 33 -18.14 -9.36 24.82
C GLY A 33 -17.68 -8.03 24.17
N VAL A 34 -16.59 -8.02 23.44
CA VAL A 34 -16.18 -6.85 22.63
C VAL A 34 -17.02 -6.79 21.37
N LEU A 35 -17.65 -5.65 21.11
CA LEU A 35 -18.37 -5.41 19.87
C LEU A 35 -17.38 -5.18 18.71
N LEU A 36 -17.40 -6.09 17.74
CA LEU A 36 -16.62 -5.92 16.50
C LEU A 36 -17.41 -5.06 15.51
N HIS A 37 -16.83 -3.96 15.07
CA HIS A 37 -17.45 -3.00 14.16
C HIS A 37 -16.66 -2.89 12.85
N ALA A 38 -17.37 -2.81 11.74
CA ALA A 38 -16.74 -2.61 10.43
C ALA A 38 -16.37 -1.14 10.21
N ALA A 39 -15.15 -0.89 9.74
CA ALA A 39 -14.64 0.44 9.42
C ALA A 39 -13.98 0.51 8.02
N GLY A 40 -14.36 -0.36 7.12
CA GLY A 40 -13.88 -0.47 5.75
C GLY A 40 -14.84 -1.33 4.95
N THR A 41 -14.36 -2.13 4.01
CA THR A 41 -15.17 -3.15 3.33
C THR A 41 -15.48 -4.27 4.32
N LYS A 42 -16.73 -4.35 4.78
CA LYS A 42 -17.18 -5.29 5.80
C LYS A 42 -17.02 -6.74 5.35
N VAL A 43 -16.47 -7.58 6.23
CA VAL A 43 -16.45 -9.04 6.12
C VAL A 43 -17.04 -9.63 7.39
N GLU A 44 -17.94 -10.61 7.23
CA GLU A 44 -18.52 -11.38 8.32
C GLU A 44 -18.31 -12.88 8.06
N LYS A 45 -17.79 -13.58 9.06
CA LYS A 45 -17.58 -15.03 9.01
C LYS A 45 -18.04 -15.68 10.32
N THR A 46 -18.72 -16.81 10.17
CA THR A 46 -19.08 -17.65 11.31
C THR A 46 -17.90 -18.52 11.70
N VAL A 47 -17.49 -18.46 12.95
CA VAL A 47 -16.43 -19.29 13.51
C VAL A 47 -17.03 -20.21 14.57
N TRP A 48 -16.95 -21.50 14.34
CA TRP A 48 -17.43 -22.51 15.29
C TRP A 48 -16.40 -22.76 16.39
N SER A 49 -16.90 -22.90 17.61
CA SER A 49 -16.07 -23.23 18.76
C SER A 49 -15.56 -24.66 18.69
N GLU A 50 -14.25 -24.83 18.88
CA GLU A 50 -13.65 -26.18 18.98
C GLU A 50 -13.98 -26.85 20.31
N LYS A 51 -14.21 -26.05 21.34
CA LYS A 51 -14.44 -26.53 22.71
C LYS A 51 -15.91 -26.85 23.00
N TYR A 52 -16.82 -26.11 22.39
CA TYR A 52 -18.24 -26.22 22.67
C TYR A 52 -18.99 -26.56 21.39
N PRO A 53 -19.38 -27.85 21.18
CA PRO A 53 -20.17 -28.27 20.01
C PRO A 53 -21.47 -27.45 19.93
N ASN A 54 -21.84 -27.03 18.74
CA ASN A 54 -23.01 -26.18 18.45
C ASN A 54 -22.94 -24.73 18.95
N SER A 55 -21.79 -24.27 19.41
CA SER A 55 -21.54 -22.84 19.70
C SER A 55 -20.71 -22.20 18.58
N TYR A 56 -21.12 -21.01 18.18
CA TYR A 56 -20.42 -20.24 17.18
C TYR A 56 -20.49 -18.74 17.51
N ASP A 57 -19.53 -17.99 16.97
CA ASP A 57 -19.54 -16.54 16.98
C ASP A 57 -19.47 -16.00 15.54
N VAL A 58 -20.11 -14.87 15.31
CA VAL A 58 -19.99 -14.13 14.05
C VAL A 58 -18.91 -13.08 14.21
N ILE A 59 -17.82 -13.27 13.51
CA ILE A 59 -16.66 -12.37 13.54
C ILE A 59 -16.80 -11.36 12.42
N THR A 60 -16.84 -10.08 12.80
CA THR A 60 -16.85 -8.94 11.88
C THR A 60 -15.48 -8.30 11.84
N PHE A 61 -14.95 -8.12 10.65
CA PHE A 61 -13.74 -7.33 10.40
C PHE A 61 -13.87 -6.59 9.07
N SER A 62 -12.87 -5.82 8.68
CA SER A 62 -12.88 -5.08 7.44
C SER A 62 -11.65 -5.36 6.59
N ARG A 63 -11.81 -5.28 5.28
CA ARG A 63 -10.72 -5.07 4.34
C ARG A 63 -10.52 -3.58 4.15
N PRO A 64 -9.28 -3.09 3.96
CA PRO A 64 -9.04 -1.68 3.72
C PRO A 64 -9.66 -1.23 2.40
N ILE A 65 -10.00 0.04 2.32
CA ILE A 65 -10.46 0.67 1.09
C ILE A 65 -9.24 1.08 0.27
N ALA A 66 -9.11 0.54 -0.94
CA ALA A 66 -8.00 0.87 -1.82
C ALA A 66 -8.11 2.31 -2.32
N VAL A 67 -7.05 3.08 -2.18
CA VAL A 67 -6.90 4.42 -2.76
C VAL A 67 -5.91 4.34 -3.91
N PRO A 68 -6.37 4.42 -5.16
CA PRO A 68 -5.48 4.32 -6.30
C PRO A 68 -4.53 5.52 -6.35
N ILE A 69 -3.25 5.23 -6.55
CA ILE A 69 -2.20 6.23 -6.71
C ILE A 69 -1.82 6.32 -8.19
N THR A 70 -1.95 7.50 -8.76
CA THR A 70 -1.44 7.80 -10.10
C THR A 70 -0.12 8.55 -9.99
N LEU A 71 0.90 8.08 -10.70
CA LEU A 71 2.22 8.69 -10.72
C LEU A 71 2.59 9.06 -12.15
N LYS A 72 2.99 10.31 -12.35
CA LYS A 72 3.60 10.76 -13.61
C LYS A 72 5.02 11.18 -13.34
N VAL A 73 5.95 10.66 -14.13
CA VAL A 73 7.39 10.93 -14.00
C VAL A 73 7.92 11.35 -15.36
N LYS A 74 8.63 12.48 -15.41
CA LYS A 74 9.45 12.87 -16.55
C LYS A 74 10.92 12.76 -16.19
N VAL A 75 11.63 12.00 -17.00
CA VAL A 75 13.08 11.81 -16.87
C VAL A 75 13.77 12.57 -17.98
N ALA A 76 14.65 13.48 -17.64
CA ALA A 76 15.55 14.12 -18.59
C ALA A 76 16.81 13.26 -18.76
N ASP A 77 17.17 13.00 -20.02
CA ASP A 77 18.40 12.29 -20.39
C ASP A 77 19.24 13.11 -21.39
N PRO A 78 19.87 14.21 -20.91
CA PRO A 78 20.62 15.12 -21.78
C PRO A 78 21.82 14.45 -22.47
N SER A 79 22.34 13.38 -21.87
CA SER A 79 23.51 12.65 -22.39
C SER A 79 23.13 11.50 -23.31
N LYS A 80 21.84 11.21 -23.45
CA LYS A 80 21.31 10.05 -24.21
C LYS A 80 21.96 8.73 -23.81
N THR A 81 22.17 8.56 -22.51
CA THR A 81 22.81 7.38 -21.92
C THR A 81 21.80 6.32 -21.50
N CYS A 82 20.52 6.67 -21.46
CA CYS A 82 19.47 5.72 -21.14
C CYS A 82 19.31 4.67 -22.25
N PRO A 83 19.00 3.43 -21.86
CA PRO A 83 18.66 2.40 -22.84
C PRO A 83 17.35 2.76 -23.55
N ASN A 84 16.90 1.84 -24.40
CA ASN A 84 15.60 1.97 -25.06
C ASN A 84 14.54 2.51 -24.06
N ALA A 85 13.85 3.57 -24.47
CA ALA A 85 12.86 4.27 -23.65
C ALA A 85 11.82 3.32 -23.00
N THR A 86 11.40 2.29 -23.71
CA THR A 86 10.44 1.30 -23.22
C THR A 86 10.99 0.50 -22.04
N ASP A 87 12.24 0.05 -22.09
CA ASP A 87 12.87 -0.76 -21.05
C ASP A 87 13.08 0.06 -19.78
N LEU A 88 13.50 1.32 -19.91
CA LEU A 88 13.65 2.22 -18.79
C LEU A 88 12.31 2.56 -18.13
N GLN A 89 11.27 2.78 -18.93
CA GLN A 89 9.91 3.03 -18.44
C GLN A 89 9.40 1.84 -17.60
N GLU A 90 9.58 0.62 -18.10
CA GLU A 90 9.19 -0.60 -17.39
C GLU A 90 10.03 -0.84 -16.13
N ALA A 91 11.32 -0.55 -16.18
CA ALA A 91 12.19 -0.64 -15.00
C ALA A 91 11.72 0.32 -13.88
N ILE A 92 11.36 1.57 -14.24
CA ILE A 92 10.85 2.56 -13.29
C ILE A 92 9.48 2.11 -12.74
N ARG A 93 8.54 1.64 -13.58
CA ARG A 93 7.24 1.12 -13.11
C ARG A 93 7.42 -0.03 -12.14
N THR A 94 8.29 -0.97 -12.48
CA THR A 94 8.61 -2.12 -11.62
C THR A 94 9.20 -1.67 -10.28
N ALA A 95 10.18 -0.77 -10.31
CA ALA A 95 10.81 -0.27 -9.09
C ALA A 95 9.82 0.45 -8.17
N VAL A 96 8.88 1.23 -8.72
CA VAL A 96 7.84 1.91 -7.93
C VAL A 96 6.90 0.91 -7.27
N VAL A 97 6.45 -0.12 -8.00
CA VAL A 97 5.56 -1.15 -7.45
C VAL A 97 6.27 -1.96 -6.36
N GLN A 98 7.49 -2.41 -6.61
CA GLN A 98 8.31 -3.12 -5.61
C GLN A 98 8.56 -2.29 -4.35
N TYR A 99 8.81 -0.98 -4.53
CA TYR A 99 8.97 -0.07 -3.41
C TYR A 99 7.70 0.05 -2.56
N TYR A 100 6.54 0.08 -3.21
CA TYR A 100 5.25 0.04 -2.55
C TYR A 100 5.03 -1.25 -1.76
N GLU A 101 5.37 -2.39 -2.34
CA GLU A 101 5.24 -3.72 -1.74
C GLU A 101 6.30 -4.00 -0.65
N GLY A 102 7.26 -3.11 -0.47
CA GLY A 102 8.38 -3.29 0.44
C GLY A 102 9.45 -4.24 -0.06
N GLU A 103 9.39 -4.62 -1.34
CA GLU A 103 10.31 -5.58 -1.96
C GLU A 103 11.60 -4.94 -2.51
N LEU A 104 11.62 -3.62 -2.69
CA LEU A 104 12.80 -2.92 -3.16
C LEU A 104 13.87 -2.91 -2.08
N LEU A 105 14.41 -4.05 -1.82
CA LEU A 105 15.55 -4.22 -0.95
C LEU A 105 16.80 -4.18 -1.75
N PRO A 106 17.69 -3.39 -1.37
CA PRO A 106 18.93 -3.30 -2.02
C PRO A 106 20.00 -4.18 -1.48
N ASP A 107 20.90 -4.42 -2.28
CA ASP A 107 22.26 -4.82 -2.07
C ASP A 107 22.96 -3.95 -1.00
N GLY A 108 22.53 -4.04 0.24
CA GLY A 108 23.26 -3.57 1.41
C GLY A 108 23.39 -2.07 1.66
N ILE A 109 22.75 -1.20 0.91
CA ILE A 109 22.76 0.25 1.16
C ILE A 109 21.36 0.72 1.59
N GLY A 110 21.06 0.51 2.80
CA GLY A 110 20.47 1.39 3.78
C GLY A 110 19.11 2.04 3.59
N PHE A 111 18.20 1.60 2.73
CA PHE A 111 16.81 2.02 2.87
C PHE A 111 15.93 0.78 3.09
N MET A 112 15.75 0.43 4.36
CA MET A 112 14.69 -0.51 4.72
C MET A 112 13.36 0.15 4.44
N THR A 113 12.73 -0.17 3.33
CA THR A 113 11.39 0.26 3.02
C THR A 113 10.43 -0.83 3.44
N THR A 114 9.55 -0.49 4.36
CA THR A 114 8.46 -1.37 4.81
C THR A 114 7.24 -1.32 3.89
N GLY A 115 7.34 -0.67 2.73
CA GLY A 115 6.17 -0.40 1.89
C GLY A 115 5.30 0.73 2.45
N PHE A 116 4.02 0.69 2.12
CA PHE A 116 3.01 1.59 2.65
C PHE A 116 1.87 0.79 3.26
N ASP A 117 1.76 0.84 4.57
CA ASP A 117 0.75 0.12 5.35
C ASP A 117 -0.63 0.80 5.34
N ILE A 118 -1.63 0.10 5.90
CA ILE A 118 -2.98 0.64 6.14
C ILE A 118 -2.88 1.94 6.95
N GLY A 119 -3.56 2.98 6.50
CA GLY A 119 -3.56 4.30 7.16
C GLY A 119 -2.30 5.13 6.95
N GLN A 120 -1.32 4.60 6.23
CA GLN A 120 -0.08 5.31 5.97
C GLN A 120 -0.20 6.22 4.75
N SER A 121 -0.09 7.52 4.98
CA SER A 121 -0.02 8.51 3.90
C SER A 121 1.20 8.30 3.02
N VAL A 122 1.08 8.67 1.74
CA VAL A 122 2.14 8.55 0.75
C VAL A 122 2.89 9.90 0.62
N PRO A 123 4.05 10.05 1.25
CA PRO A 123 4.84 11.28 1.11
C PRO A 123 5.38 11.40 -0.32
N TYR A 124 5.11 12.54 -0.96
CA TYR A 124 5.58 12.83 -2.31
C TYR A 124 7.09 12.60 -2.48
N SER A 125 7.88 13.05 -1.51
CA SER A 125 9.34 12.94 -1.56
C SER A 125 9.85 11.48 -1.56
N ARG A 126 9.13 10.55 -0.94
CA ARG A 126 9.51 9.14 -0.93
C ARG A 126 9.44 8.49 -2.30
N LEU A 127 8.60 8.98 -3.20
CA LEU A 127 8.43 8.42 -4.54
C LEU A 127 9.62 8.67 -5.47
N PHE A 128 10.48 9.63 -5.13
CA PHE A 128 11.75 9.84 -5.85
C PHE A 128 12.74 8.69 -5.63
N THR A 129 12.67 8.00 -4.49
CA THR A 129 13.62 6.93 -4.13
C THR A 129 13.68 5.81 -5.17
N PRO A 130 12.57 5.13 -5.53
CA PRO A 130 12.61 4.07 -6.52
C PRO A 130 12.97 4.56 -7.92
N VAL A 131 12.54 5.76 -8.30
CA VAL A 131 12.86 6.35 -9.60
C VAL A 131 14.35 6.65 -9.68
N ASN A 132 14.91 7.35 -8.70
CA ASN A 132 16.33 7.70 -8.67
C ASN A 132 17.24 6.48 -8.60
N LYS A 133 16.79 5.38 -7.97
CA LYS A 133 17.56 4.13 -7.97
C LYS A 133 17.76 3.59 -9.37
N VAL A 134 16.74 3.67 -10.22
CA VAL A 134 16.81 3.18 -11.60
C VAL A 134 17.63 4.14 -12.48
N ILE A 135 17.31 5.43 -12.45
CA ILE A 135 17.97 6.42 -13.34
C ILE A 135 19.40 6.74 -12.91
N GLY A 136 19.74 6.54 -11.64
CA GLY A 136 21.11 6.74 -11.14
C GLY A 136 22.17 5.84 -11.78
N LEU A 137 21.77 4.83 -12.54
CA LEU A 137 22.66 4.00 -13.35
C LEU A 137 23.10 4.71 -14.64
N TYR A 138 22.45 5.82 -15.03
CA TYR A 138 22.67 6.52 -16.30
C TYR A 138 23.20 7.93 -16.03
N ALA A 139 24.41 8.19 -16.49
CA ALA A 139 25.12 9.42 -16.20
C ALA A 139 24.37 10.65 -16.74
N GLY A 140 24.13 11.63 -15.88
CA GLY A 140 23.48 12.88 -16.23
C GLY A 140 21.96 12.85 -16.30
N SER A 141 21.33 11.69 -16.11
CA SER A 141 19.87 11.57 -16.09
C SER A 141 19.31 12.01 -14.73
N TYR A 142 18.16 12.68 -14.77
CA TYR A 142 17.49 13.16 -13.56
C TYR A 142 15.97 13.28 -13.74
N VAL A 143 15.23 13.27 -12.65
CA VAL A 143 13.79 13.54 -12.66
C VAL A 143 13.55 15.04 -12.88
N SER A 144 13.04 15.42 -14.05
CA SER A 144 12.71 16.81 -14.36
C SER A 144 11.35 17.24 -13.81
N GLU A 145 10.41 16.31 -13.76
CA GLU A 145 9.07 16.55 -13.22
C GLU A 145 8.51 15.25 -12.65
N MET A 146 7.83 15.33 -11.51
CA MET A 146 7.05 14.23 -10.98
C MET A 146 5.77 14.76 -10.36
N THR A 147 4.65 14.05 -10.54
CA THR A 147 3.38 14.36 -9.88
C THR A 147 2.74 13.08 -9.36
N VAL A 148 2.09 13.17 -8.21
CA VAL A 148 1.28 12.12 -7.61
C VAL A 148 -0.16 12.61 -7.48
N ASN A 149 -1.11 11.86 -8.02
CA ASN A 149 -2.54 12.23 -8.11
C ASN A 149 -2.74 13.66 -8.63
N GLY A 150 -1.89 14.07 -9.61
CA GLY A 150 -1.92 15.40 -10.22
C GLY A 150 -1.31 16.52 -9.39
N GLY A 151 -0.74 16.24 -8.21
CA GLY A 151 -0.10 17.20 -7.33
C GLY A 151 1.34 16.86 -6.97
N THR A 152 1.94 17.68 -6.12
CA THR A 152 3.32 17.54 -5.60
C THR A 152 3.36 17.47 -4.07
N THR A 153 2.24 17.08 -3.47
CA THR A 153 2.09 17.00 -2.01
C THR A 153 1.87 15.56 -1.56
N THR A 154 2.00 15.34 -0.27
CA THR A 154 1.68 14.06 0.36
C THR A 154 0.22 13.69 0.10
N VAL A 155 -0.02 12.47 -0.37
CA VAL A 155 -1.38 11.92 -0.49
C VAL A 155 -1.81 11.38 0.87
N ALA A 156 -2.83 11.99 1.46
CA ALA A 156 -3.40 11.53 2.71
C ALA A 156 -4.17 10.21 2.52
N ILE A 157 -3.91 9.25 3.39
CA ILE A 157 -4.60 7.95 3.43
C ILE A 157 -5.30 7.84 4.78
N GLY A 158 -6.59 7.54 4.75
CA GLY A 158 -7.39 7.39 5.96
C GLY A 158 -7.05 6.11 6.74
N PHE A 159 -7.39 6.07 8.03
CA PHE A 159 -7.05 4.94 8.92
C PHE A 159 -7.58 3.58 8.44
N ASN A 160 -8.61 3.57 7.60
CA ASN A 160 -9.25 2.39 7.03
C ASN A 160 -8.97 2.22 5.53
N GLN A 161 -7.98 2.92 5.03
CA GLN A 161 -7.59 2.92 3.63
C GLN A 161 -6.17 2.39 3.45
N VAL A 162 -5.86 1.91 2.26
CA VAL A 162 -4.50 1.54 1.84
C VAL A 162 -4.23 2.14 0.47
N SER A 163 -3.03 2.69 0.28
CA SER A 163 -2.60 3.17 -1.04
C SER A 163 -2.40 1.98 -1.99
N GLN A 164 -2.79 2.13 -3.25
CA GLN A 164 -2.64 1.08 -4.25
C GLN A 164 -1.87 1.61 -5.46
N PHE A 165 -0.73 1.00 -5.74
CA PHE A 165 0.11 1.30 -6.89
C PHE A 165 -0.06 0.22 -7.96
N LEU A 166 -0.72 0.55 -9.04
CA LEU A 166 -0.83 -0.32 -10.22
C LEU A 166 0.11 0.17 -11.31
N ARG A 167 0.77 -0.74 -12.02
CA ARG A 167 1.65 -0.40 -13.16
C ARG A 167 0.96 0.47 -14.20
N SER A 168 -0.33 0.22 -14.45
CA SER A 168 -1.17 1.01 -15.37
C SER A 168 -1.32 2.47 -14.97
N ASN A 169 -1.16 2.77 -13.68
CA ASN A 169 -1.32 4.11 -13.12
C ASN A 169 0.00 4.89 -13.04
N ILE A 170 1.10 4.28 -13.52
CA ILE A 170 2.42 4.90 -13.51
C ILE A 170 2.79 5.24 -14.95
N THR A 171 2.82 6.53 -15.25
CA THR A 171 3.23 7.07 -16.55
C THR A 171 4.66 7.60 -16.46
N VAL A 172 5.52 7.15 -17.35
CA VAL A 172 6.92 7.60 -17.43
C VAL A 172 7.18 8.15 -18.82
N GLU A 173 7.72 9.34 -18.89
CA GLU A 173 8.14 10.02 -20.13
C GLU A 173 9.64 10.28 -20.04
N ILE A 174 10.35 10.04 -21.15
CA ILE A 174 11.79 10.34 -21.28
C ILE A 174 11.92 11.48 -22.30
N VAL A 175 12.57 12.58 -21.89
CA VAL A 175 12.68 13.82 -22.63
C VAL A 175 14.13 14.27 -22.78
#